data_5ef810805f50dfae68526768e2437c3f
#
_entry.id   5ef810805f50dfae68526768e2437c3f
#
_cell.length_a   1.000
_cell.length_b   1.000
_cell.length_c   1.000
_cell.angle_alpha   90.00
_cell.angle_beta   90.00
_cell.angle_gamma   90.00
#
_symmetry.space_group_name_H-M   'P 1'
#
loop_
_entity.id
_entity.type
_entity.pdbx_description
1 polymer ?
#
loop_
_entity_poly.entity_id
_entity_poly.type
_entity_poly.pdbx_seq_one_letter_code
_entity_poly.pdbx_strand_id
1 'polypeptide(L)'
;KKINNNSNFEFGLSLFHFNNPNQSFSDIYTQITPIKQLVYLQYDYLYNSIFFIPSIYYSIQDKERELLYGFDLSNNFYDSKDRAYYTAALYFRNNDAIIPQLGIILKNISFNISYDINISELSKASNNYGGLEFSILYSWNTKNKKQQTKFKCPKYL
;
A
#
# COMPACT_ATOMS: atom_id res chain seq x y z
N LYS A 1 9.93 0.05 -15.63
CA LYS A 1 10.13 -0.01 -17.08
C LYS A 1 8.79 -0.11 -17.77
N LYS A 2 8.47 0.80 -18.71
CA LYS A 2 7.28 0.66 -19.57
C LYS A 2 7.51 -0.48 -20.54
N ILE A 3 6.68 -1.52 -20.46
CA ILE A 3 6.80 -2.71 -21.31
C ILE A 3 5.95 -2.54 -22.58
N ASN A 4 4.84 -1.83 -22.47
CA ASN A 4 3.93 -1.50 -23.57
C ASN A 4 3.12 -0.26 -23.19
N ASN A 5 2.36 0.33 -24.12
CA ASN A 5 1.48 1.48 -23.80
C ASN A 5 0.41 1.17 -22.74
N ASN A 6 0.08 -0.11 -22.54
CA ASN A 6 -0.97 -0.58 -21.62
C ASN A 6 -0.42 -1.22 -20.34
N SER A 7 0.89 -1.31 -20.16
CA SER A 7 1.47 -1.97 -18.99
C SER A 7 2.69 -1.22 -18.45
N ASN A 8 2.90 -1.33 -17.14
CA ASN A 8 4.04 -0.77 -16.44
C ASN A 8 4.48 -1.70 -15.33
N PHE A 9 5.78 -1.89 -15.18
CA PHE A 9 6.37 -2.66 -14.08
C PHE A 9 7.11 -1.72 -13.15
N GLU A 10 6.93 -1.90 -11.86
CA GLU A 10 7.60 -1.12 -10.82
C GLU A 10 8.23 -2.04 -9.79
N PHE A 11 9.46 -1.73 -9.47
CA PHE A 11 10.25 -2.37 -8.42
C PHE A 11 10.78 -1.29 -7.49
N GLY A 12 10.77 -1.55 -6.20
CA GLY A 12 11.34 -0.63 -5.22
C GLY A 12 11.98 -1.35 -4.04
N LEU A 13 12.96 -0.66 -3.47
CA LEU A 13 13.67 -1.04 -2.26
C LEU A 13 13.58 0.11 -1.27
N SER A 14 13.36 -0.20 0.00
CA SER A 14 13.32 0.79 1.07
C SER A 14 14.05 0.29 2.30
N LEU A 15 14.75 1.19 2.98
CA LEU A 15 15.42 0.95 4.24
C LEU A 15 14.92 1.96 5.27
N PHE A 16 14.42 1.47 6.38
CA PHE A 16 13.96 2.28 7.50
C PHE A 16 14.87 2.04 8.72
N HIS A 17 14.93 3.02 9.62
CA HIS A 17 15.70 2.94 10.86
C HIS A 17 17.19 2.67 10.64
N PHE A 18 17.79 3.12 9.54
CA PHE A 18 19.20 2.89 9.22
C PHE A 18 20.14 3.53 10.25
N ASN A 19 19.67 4.52 11.01
CA ASN A 19 20.38 5.17 12.11
C ASN A 19 20.20 4.45 13.46
N ASN A 20 19.50 3.30 13.49
CA ASN A 20 19.23 2.50 14.69
C ASN A 20 18.74 3.34 15.88
N PRO A 21 17.61 4.08 15.74
CA PRO A 21 17.16 5.00 16.76
C PRO A 21 16.84 4.28 18.07
N ASN A 22 17.22 4.90 19.19
CA ASN A 22 16.79 4.45 20.51
C ASN A 22 15.37 4.98 20.78
N GLN A 23 14.43 4.09 21.04
CA GLN A 23 13.02 4.41 21.34
C GLN A 23 12.68 4.28 22.84
N SER A 24 13.69 4.10 23.70
CA SER A 24 13.47 4.03 25.13
C SER A 24 13.05 5.40 25.68
N PHE A 25 11.96 5.44 26.46
CA PHE A 25 11.56 6.59 27.25
C PHE A 25 12.29 6.67 28.61
N SER A 26 13.15 5.70 28.91
CA SER A 26 13.89 5.61 30.14
C SER A 26 15.40 5.63 29.86
N ASP A 27 16.15 6.40 30.66
CA ASP A 27 17.62 6.44 30.59
C ASP A 27 18.28 5.12 31.06
N ILE A 28 17.49 4.24 31.70
CA ILE A 28 17.99 2.99 32.30
C ILE A 28 18.04 1.85 31.26
N TYR A 29 17.20 1.89 30.23
CA TYR A 29 17.12 0.85 29.21
C TYR A 29 17.29 1.44 27.82
N THR A 30 18.13 0.81 27.01
CA THR A 30 18.27 1.15 25.58
C THR A 30 17.44 0.18 24.76
N GLN A 31 16.46 0.67 24.01
CA GLN A 31 15.67 -0.11 23.06
C GLN A 31 15.98 0.39 21.66
N ILE A 32 16.93 -0.25 21.02
CA ILE A 32 17.34 0.07 19.65
C ILE A 32 16.30 -0.53 18.68
N THR A 33 15.80 0.30 17.77
CA THR A 33 14.91 -0.17 16.70
C THR A 33 15.75 -0.77 15.58
N PRO A 34 15.56 -2.06 15.23
CA PRO A 34 16.27 -2.70 14.14
C PRO A 34 15.98 -2.08 12.78
N ILE A 35 16.93 -2.20 11.86
CA ILE A 35 16.73 -1.80 10.47
C ILE A 35 15.61 -2.62 9.85
N LYS A 36 14.62 -1.94 9.26
CA LYS A 36 13.58 -2.57 8.43
C LYS A 36 13.95 -2.45 6.96
N GLN A 37 13.98 -3.57 6.27
CA GLN A 37 14.20 -3.67 4.83
C GLN A 37 12.87 -4.02 4.17
N LEU A 38 12.55 -3.35 3.08
CA LEU A 38 11.34 -3.61 2.30
C LEU A 38 11.69 -3.71 0.82
N VAL A 39 11.17 -4.74 0.19
CA VAL A 39 11.20 -4.94 -1.26
C VAL A 39 9.77 -4.98 -1.75
N TYR A 40 9.47 -4.29 -2.85
CA TYR A 40 8.17 -4.43 -3.48
C TYR A 40 8.28 -4.58 -5.01
N LEU A 41 7.30 -5.30 -5.55
CA LEU A 41 7.08 -5.47 -6.97
C LEU A 41 5.62 -5.13 -7.27
N GLN A 42 5.38 -4.45 -8.37
CA GLN A 42 4.06 -4.12 -8.84
C GLN A 42 4.02 -4.17 -10.36
N TYR A 43 2.92 -4.69 -10.89
CA TYR A 43 2.64 -4.68 -12.31
C TYR A 43 1.31 -4.00 -12.58
N ASP A 44 1.32 -2.94 -13.38
CA ASP A 44 0.10 -2.25 -13.78
C ASP A 44 -0.31 -2.77 -15.17
N TYR A 45 -1.52 -3.23 -15.30
CA TYR A 45 -2.10 -3.66 -16.57
C TYR A 45 -3.43 -2.95 -16.81
N LEU A 46 -3.55 -2.30 -17.97
CA LEU A 46 -4.78 -1.64 -18.39
C LEU A 46 -5.50 -2.54 -19.40
N TYR A 47 -6.69 -2.99 -19.01
CA TYR A 47 -7.61 -3.72 -19.88
C TYR A 47 -8.91 -2.93 -20.02
N ASN A 48 -9.25 -2.54 -21.24
CA ASN A 48 -10.33 -1.61 -21.54
C ASN A 48 -10.15 -0.29 -20.74
N SER A 49 -10.95 -0.08 -19.70
CA SER A 49 -10.86 1.10 -18.82
C SER A 49 -10.48 0.75 -17.40
N ILE A 50 -10.21 -0.54 -17.12
CA ILE A 50 -9.90 -1.03 -15.79
C ILE A 50 -8.40 -1.23 -15.67
N PHE A 51 -7.79 -0.64 -14.65
CA PHE A 51 -6.45 -0.96 -14.22
C PHE A 51 -6.50 -2.15 -13.27
N PHE A 52 -5.80 -3.21 -13.61
CA PHE A 52 -5.51 -4.34 -12.73
C PHE A 52 -4.06 -4.22 -12.27
N ILE A 53 -3.85 -4.18 -10.96
CA ILE A 53 -2.55 -3.84 -10.38
C ILE A 53 -2.17 -4.86 -9.30
N PRO A 54 -1.68 -6.05 -9.67
CA PRO A 54 -1.12 -7.00 -8.73
C PRO A 54 0.17 -6.45 -8.12
N SER A 55 0.36 -6.73 -6.84
CA SER A 55 1.54 -6.29 -6.10
C SER A 55 1.94 -7.26 -5.00
N ILE A 56 3.22 -7.27 -4.69
CA ILE A 56 3.82 -8.07 -3.62
C ILE A 56 4.82 -7.22 -2.86
N TYR A 57 4.78 -7.28 -1.54
CA TYR A 57 5.65 -6.60 -0.60
C TYR A 57 6.26 -7.62 0.34
N TYR A 58 7.56 -7.57 0.51
CA TYR A 58 8.26 -8.39 1.46
C TYR A 58 9.12 -7.51 2.35
N SER A 59 8.93 -7.62 3.66
CA SER A 59 9.72 -6.88 4.63
C SER A 59 10.36 -7.80 5.67
N ILE A 60 11.55 -7.37 6.13
CA ILE A 60 12.31 -8.01 7.20
C ILE A 60 12.71 -6.94 8.19
N GLN A 61 12.42 -7.18 9.46
CA GLN A 61 12.90 -6.36 10.57
C GLN A 61 13.32 -7.27 11.73
N ASP A 62 14.61 -7.32 12.02
CA ASP A 62 15.19 -8.28 12.96
C ASP A 62 14.82 -9.73 12.60
N LYS A 63 14.03 -10.40 13.43
CA LYS A 63 13.55 -11.77 13.21
C LYS A 63 12.20 -11.83 12.52
N GLU A 64 11.49 -10.71 12.49
CA GLU A 64 10.15 -10.64 11.91
C GLU A 64 10.21 -10.54 10.38
N ARG A 65 9.36 -11.31 9.73
CA ARG A 65 9.22 -11.34 8.28
C ARG A 65 7.75 -11.19 7.93
N GLU A 66 7.48 -10.27 7.03
CA GLU A 66 6.13 -10.01 6.57
C GLU A 66 6.07 -10.14 5.05
N LEU A 67 5.11 -10.91 4.56
CA LEU A 67 4.78 -11.02 3.15
C LEU A 67 3.36 -10.54 2.96
N LEU A 68 3.20 -9.47 2.20
CA LEU A 68 1.92 -8.93 1.80
C LEU A 68 1.80 -9.02 0.28
N TYR A 69 0.71 -9.58 -0.22
CA TYR A 69 0.44 -9.66 -1.65
C TYR A 69 -1.05 -9.46 -1.92
N GLY A 70 -1.35 -8.98 -3.10
CA GLY A 70 -2.73 -8.71 -3.48
C GLY A 70 -2.84 -7.98 -4.80
N PHE A 71 -3.98 -7.36 -5.01
CA PHE A 71 -4.23 -6.58 -6.22
C PHE A 71 -5.17 -5.41 -5.95
N ASP A 72 -5.04 -4.37 -6.77
CA ASP A 72 -6.01 -3.30 -6.89
C ASP A 72 -6.71 -3.39 -8.23
N LEU A 73 -7.98 -3.03 -8.23
CA LEU A 73 -8.77 -2.69 -9.38
C LEU A 73 -9.08 -1.20 -9.33
N SER A 74 -8.88 -0.50 -10.43
CA SER A 74 -9.20 0.92 -10.52
C SER A 74 -9.87 1.22 -11.85
N ASN A 75 -10.95 2.02 -11.80
CA ASN A 75 -11.64 2.45 -13.01
C ASN A 75 -12.02 3.93 -12.91
N ASN A 76 -12.18 4.59 -14.05
CA ASN A 76 -12.61 5.98 -14.11
C ASN A 76 -14.09 6.11 -13.74
N PHE A 77 -14.44 7.16 -13.01
CA PHE A 77 -15.79 7.66 -13.01
C PHE A 77 -16.08 8.24 -14.40
N TYR A 78 -17.16 7.73 -14.98
CA TYR A 78 -17.74 8.13 -16.25
C TYR A 78 -17.18 9.42 -16.88
N ASP A 79 -16.53 9.27 -18.04
CA ASP A 79 -16.13 10.29 -19.04
C ASP A 79 -15.73 11.69 -18.51
N SER A 80 -15.13 11.75 -17.34
CA SER A 80 -14.79 13.01 -16.73
C SER A 80 -13.41 13.47 -17.19
N LYS A 81 -13.36 14.64 -17.79
CA LYS A 81 -12.13 15.43 -17.94
C LYS A 81 -11.45 15.66 -16.57
N ASP A 82 -12.16 15.46 -15.50
CA ASP A 82 -11.72 15.50 -14.11
C ASP A 82 -11.28 14.09 -13.69
N ARG A 83 -10.03 13.94 -13.29
CA ARG A 83 -9.40 12.71 -12.82
C ARG A 83 -10.13 12.15 -11.60
N ALA A 84 -11.17 11.40 -11.82
CA ALA A 84 -11.95 10.75 -10.78
C ALA A 84 -11.94 9.24 -11.00
N TYR A 85 -11.48 8.48 -10.00
CA TYR A 85 -11.38 7.02 -10.06
C TYR A 85 -11.99 6.43 -8.80
N TYR A 86 -12.61 5.28 -8.92
CA TYR A 86 -12.88 4.41 -7.78
C TYR A 86 -11.88 3.26 -7.79
N THR A 87 -11.53 2.78 -6.61
CA THR A 87 -10.60 1.69 -6.41
C THR A 87 -11.19 0.64 -5.49
N ALA A 88 -10.91 -0.61 -5.77
CA ALA A 88 -11.18 -1.73 -4.88
C ALA A 88 -9.92 -2.59 -4.83
N ALA A 89 -9.54 -3.06 -3.66
CA ALA A 89 -8.36 -3.87 -3.50
C ALA A 89 -8.60 -5.02 -2.52
N LEU A 90 -7.84 -6.07 -2.68
CA LEU A 90 -7.80 -7.19 -1.77
C LEU A 90 -6.35 -7.61 -1.55
N TYR A 91 -5.91 -7.55 -0.29
CA TYR A 91 -4.59 -7.93 0.13
C TYR A 91 -4.62 -9.09 1.12
N PHE A 92 -3.58 -9.88 1.07
CA PHE A 92 -3.34 -11.00 1.99
C PHE A 92 -2.01 -10.77 2.68
N ARG A 93 -2.03 -10.61 3.98
CA ARG A 93 -0.86 -10.66 4.85
C ARG A 93 -0.67 -12.11 5.27
N ASN A 94 0.45 -12.69 4.84
CA ASN A 94 0.68 -14.13 4.98
C ASN A 94 0.53 -14.59 6.43
N ASN A 95 -0.33 -15.58 6.67
CA ASN A 95 -0.66 -16.17 7.97
C ASN A 95 -1.22 -15.18 9.02
N ASP A 96 -1.68 -13.99 8.62
CA ASP A 96 -2.12 -12.97 9.57
C ASP A 96 -3.50 -12.40 9.23
N ALA A 97 -3.68 -11.75 8.07
CA ALA A 97 -4.91 -11.06 7.77
C ALA A 97 -5.31 -11.08 6.28
N ILE A 98 -6.60 -10.89 6.04
CA ILE A 98 -7.17 -10.53 4.73
C ILE A 98 -7.65 -9.09 4.83
N ILE A 99 -7.26 -8.26 3.85
CA ILE A 99 -7.46 -6.81 3.91
C ILE A 99 -8.21 -6.34 2.66
N PRO A 100 -9.55 -6.34 2.68
CA PRO A 100 -10.34 -5.63 1.67
C PRO A 100 -10.18 -4.12 1.84
N GLN A 101 -10.11 -3.41 0.72
CA GLN A 101 -9.97 -1.96 0.68
C GLN A 101 -10.87 -1.37 -0.41
N LEU A 102 -11.47 -0.22 -0.12
CA LEU A 102 -12.21 0.59 -1.08
C LEU A 102 -11.64 2.01 -1.06
N GLY A 103 -11.66 2.67 -2.20
CA GLY A 103 -11.14 4.02 -2.30
C GLY A 103 -11.76 4.84 -3.42
N ILE A 104 -11.57 6.15 -3.31
CA ILE A 104 -11.95 7.15 -4.31
C ILE A 104 -10.78 8.09 -4.50
N ILE A 105 -10.44 8.35 -5.74
CA ILE A 105 -9.42 9.33 -6.12
C ILE A 105 -10.12 10.47 -6.85
N LEU A 106 -10.06 11.66 -6.28
CA LEU A 106 -10.66 12.88 -6.84
C LEU A 106 -9.55 13.90 -7.09
N LYS A 107 -9.19 14.13 -8.35
CA LYS A 107 -8.10 15.06 -8.72
C LYS A 107 -6.78 14.74 -8.00
N ASN A 108 -6.55 15.41 -6.91
CA ASN A 108 -5.30 15.36 -6.14
C ASN A 108 -5.47 14.72 -4.76
N ILE A 109 -6.67 14.29 -4.42
CA ILE A 109 -7.00 13.70 -3.11
C ILE A 109 -7.43 12.25 -3.34
N SER A 110 -6.87 11.35 -2.53
CA SER A 110 -7.31 9.96 -2.43
C SER A 110 -7.84 9.70 -1.04
N PHE A 111 -9.00 9.08 -0.96
CA PHE A 111 -9.60 8.58 0.27
C PHE A 111 -9.66 7.07 0.16
N ASN A 112 -9.21 6.35 1.20
CA ASN A 112 -9.34 4.91 1.26
C ASN A 112 -9.85 4.49 2.64
N ILE A 113 -10.58 3.39 2.64
CA ILE A 113 -11.01 2.67 3.82
C ILE A 113 -10.59 1.21 3.64
N SER A 114 -9.98 0.63 4.64
CA SER A 114 -9.61 -0.78 4.68
C SER A 114 -10.02 -1.41 6.01
N TYR A 115 -10.16 -2.71 6.01
CA TYR A 115 -10.48 -3.47 7.20
C TYR A 115 -9.62 -4.73 7.25
N ASP A 116 -8.84 -4.90 8.32
CA ASP A 116 -8.05 -6.09 8.54
C ASP A 116 -8.93 -7.19 9.16
N ILE A 117 -9.08 -8.29 8.46
CA ILE A 117 -9.77 -9.48 8.97
C ILE A 117 -8.71 -10.46 9.45
N ASN A 118 -8.56 -10.62 10.76
CA ASN A 118 -7.56 -11.51 11.33
C ASN A 118 -7.88 -12.98 11.00
N ILE A 119 -6.93 -13.70 10.41
CA ILE A 119 -7.00 -15.14 10.11
C ILE A 119 -5.94 -15.94 10.87
N SER A 120 -5.06 -15.28 11.62
CA SER A 120 -4.02 -15.89 12.45
C SER A 120 -4.61 -16.57 13.69
N GLU A 121 -3.77 -17.21 14.50
CA GLU A 121 -4.21 -17.80 15.77
C GLU A 121 -4.82 -16.76 16.73
N LEU A 122 -4.49 -15.50 16.60
CA LEU A 122 -5.13 -14.38 17.29
C LEU A 122 -6.63 -14.23 16.95
N SER A 123 -7.10 -14.79 15.84
CA SER A 123 -8.50 -14.75 15.45
C SER A 123 -9.42 -15.38 16.51
N LYS A 124 -8.94 -16.41 17.22
CA LYS A 124 -9.67 -17.07 18.31
C LYS A 124 -9.87 -16.15 19.51
N ALA A 125 -8.91 -15.24 19.77
CA ALA A 125 -8.99 -14.28 20.87
C ALA A 125 -9.76 -13.01 20.49
N SER A 126 -9.70 -12.61 19.22
CA SER A 126 -10.32 -11.37 18.69
C SER A 126 -11.66 -11.61 17.99
N ASN A 127 -12.19 -12.85 17.93
CA ASN A 127 -13.38 -13.21 17.13
C ASN A 127 -13.25 -12.73 15.65
N ASN A 128 -12.06 -12.82 15.07
CA ASN A 128 -11.69 -12.30 13.74
C ASN A 128 -11.78 -10.76 13.60
N TYR A 129 -12.08 -10.02 14.68
CA TYR A 129 -12.08 -8.56 14.61
C TYR A 129 -10.66 -8.04 14.44
N GLY A 130 -10.46 -7.30 13.38
CA GLY A 130 -9.22 -6.59 13.10
C GLY A 130 -9.38 -5.09 13.27
N GLY A 131 -8.60 -4.34 12.50
CA GLY A 131 -8.58 -2.89 12.51
C GLY A 131 -9.32 -2.28 11.33
N LEU A 132 -10.15 -1.27 11.59
CA LEU A 132 -10.67 -0.38 10.56
C LEU A 132 -9.68 0.78 10.36
N GLU A 133 -9.23 0.99 9.12
CA GLU A 133 -8.26 2.02 8.78
C GLU A 133 -8.84 3.00 7.76
N PHE A 134 -8.53 4.27 7.95
CA PHE A 134 -8.84 5.34 7.01
C PHE A 134 -7.55 6.01 6.57
N SER A 135 -7.40 6.24 5.27
CA SER A 135 -6.28 7.03 4.77
C SER A 135 -6.74 8.14 3.84
N ILE A 136 -6.08 9.29 3.97
CA ILE A 136 -6.26 10.44 3.09
C ILE A 136 -4.89 10.82 2.56
N LEU A 137 -4.74 10.82 1.24
CA LEU A 137 -3.53 11.24 0.57
C LEU A 137 -3.84 12.46 -0.30
N TYR A 138 -3.09 13.53 -0.07
CA TYR A 138 -3.10 14.71 -0.93
C TYR A 138 -1.77 14.80 -1.69
N SER A 139 -1.83 14.91 -3.01
CA SER A 139 -0.65 15.08 -3.84
C SER A 139 -0.70 16.38 -4.60
N TRP A 140 0.38 17.17 -4.52
CA TRP A 140 0.54 18.38 -5.31
C TRP A 140 1.66 18.20 -6.34
N ASN A 141 1.45 18.73 -7.53
CA ASN A 141 2.44 18.66 -8.60
C ASN A 141 2.99 20.07 -8.88
N THR A 142 4.23 20.32 -8.52
CA THR A 142 4.95 21.56 -8.85
C THR A 142 5.54 21.46 -10.25
N LYS A 143 4.72 21.73 -11.26
CA LYS A 143 5.14 21.89 -12.67
C LYS A 143 5.67 20.65 -13.39
N ASN A 144 4.79 19.96 -14.12
CA ASN A 144 5.03 19.67 -15.56
C ASN A 144 3.78 19.06 -16.21
N LYS A 145 3.30 19.67 -17.26
CA LYS A 145 2.07 19.36 -18.01
C LYS A 145 2.08 18.03 -18.78
N LYS A 146 2.97 17.07 -18.54
CA LYS A 146 3.12 15.87 -19.38
C LYS A 146 3.34 14.52 -18.68
N GLN A 147 3.14 14.41 -17.38
CA GLN A 147 3.15 13.08 -16.77
C GLN A 147 1.79 12.79 -16.14
N GLN A 148 1.15 11.71 -16.59
CA GLN A 148 0.05 11.08 -15.87
C GLN A 148 0.63 10.58 -14.55
N THR A 149 0.50 11.38 -13.50
CA THR A 149 0.85 10.95 -12.15
C THR A 149 -0.16 9.91 -11.73
N LYS A 150 0.24 8.65 -11.75
CA LYS A 150 -0.46 7.58 -11.06
C LYS A 150 -0.30 7.85 -9.57
N PHE A 151 -1.39 8.21 -8.91
CA PHE A 151 -1.39 8.34 -7.46
C PHE A 151 -1.30 6.94 -6.86
N LYS A 152 -0.24 6.67 -6.14
CA LYS A 152 -0.11 5.48 -5.34
C LYS A 152 -0.39 5.86 -3.90
N CYS A 153 -1.38 5.26 -3.30
CA CYS A 153 -1.49 5.28 -1.84
C CYS A 153 -0.26 4.58 -1.26
N PRO A 154 0.44 5.20 -0.30
CA PRO A 154 1.41 4.47 0.48
C PRO A 154 0.66 3.37 1.22
N LYS A 155 0.92 2.13 0.84
CA LYS A 155 0.13 1.00 1.32
C LYS A 155 0.49 0.56 2.72
N TYR A 156 1.59 0.99 3.28
CA TYR A 156 1.99 0.76 4.68
C TYR A 156 3.17 1.67 5.03
N LEU A 157 2.99 2.50 6.01
CA LEU A 157 4.08 3.05 6.80
C LEU A 157 4.19 2.23 8.08
#